data_9409657f00a5a5c51d8d57c29338f8f3
#
_entry.id   9409657f00a5a5c51d8d57c29338f8f3
#
_cell.length_a   1.000
_cell.length_b   1.000
_cell.length_c   1.000
_cell.angle_alpha   90.00
_cell.angle_beta   90.00
_cell.angle_gamma   90.00
#
_symmetry.space_group_name_H-M   'P 1'
#
loop_
_entity.id
_entity.type
_entity.pdbx_description
1 polymer ?
#
loop_
_entity_poly.entity_id
_entity_poly.type
_entity_poly.pdbx_seq_one_letter_code
_entity_poly.pdbx_strand_id
1 'polypeptide(L)'
;FKSLSNIPIMEKKDEVWQVVSSKYLFRRPWLTVRCDDMLLPNGNHIPEYYILEYPDWVNTIAITKEGKFVFVRQFRPGIGKQLYELCAGVCEKEDASPLVSAQRELLEETGYGKGNWKEYMVISANPSTHTNLTHCFLATDVEQIDTQHLEDTEALTVHLLSLEEVKELLENGQIMQSLHAAPLWKYMAEHKQI
;
A
#
# COMPACT_ATOMS: atom_id res chain seq x y z
N PHE A 1 -23.92 13.20 -3.87
CA PHE A 1 -23.00 12.53 -4.79
C PHE A 1 -23.80 11.54 -5.64
N LYS A 2 -23.95 11.84 -6.95
CA LYS A 2 -24.55 10.91 -7.92
C LYS A 2 -23.58 9.73 -8.07
N SER A 3 -24.12 8.53 -7.96
CA SER A 3 -23.45 7.28 -8.27
C SER A 3 -22.69 7.39 -9.59
N LEU A 4 -21.37 7.30 -9.53
CA LEU A 4 -20.50 7.04 -10.67
C LEU A 4 -20.54 5.54 -11.03
N SER A 5 -21.77 4.97 -11.05
CA SER A 5 -21.98 3.65 -11.56
C SER A 5 -21.90 3.69 -13.09
N ASN A 6 -20.97 2.88 -13.62
CA ASN A 6 -20.87 2.48 -15.01
C ASN A 6 -20.40 3.53 -16.02
N ILE A 7 -19.14 3.94 -15.91
CA ILE A 7 -18.38 4.19 -17.12
C ILE A 7 -17.80 2.80 -17.52
N PRO A 8 -18.30 2.14 -18.54
CA PRO A 8 -17.63 0.96 -19.07
C PRO A 8 -16.31 1.46 -19.67
N ILE A 9 -15.20 1.20 -19.03
CA ILE A 9 -13.90 1.28 -19.67
C ILE A 9 -13.90 0.12 -20.68
N MET A 10 -14.43 0.38 -21.87
CA MET A 10 -14.20 -0.49 -23.01
C MET A 10 -12.74 -0.30 -23.41
N GLU A 11 -11.85 -1.11 -22.86
CA GLU A 11 -10.51 -1.28 -23.44
C GLU A 11 -10.69 -1.75 -24.86
N LYS A 12 -10.50 -0.86 -25.83
CA LYS A 12 -10.38 -1.26 -27.23
C LYS A 12 -9.12 -2.12 -27.29
N LYS A 13 -9.25 -3.34 -27.80
CA LYS A 13 -8.16 -4.31 -27.97
C LYS A 13 -6.94 -3.71 -28.70
N ASP A 14 -7.17 -2.64 -29.45
CA ASP A 14 -6.20 -1.91 -30.26
C ASP A 14 -5.34 -0.89 -29.47
N GLU A 15 -5.64 -0.65 -28.18
CA GLU A 15 -4.92 0.31 -27.31
C GLU A 15 -3.92 -0.39 -26.37
N VAL A 16 -3.82 -1.71 -26.41
CA VAL A 16 -2.92 -2.49 -25.55
C VAL A 16 -1.52 -2.55 -26.17
N TRP A 17 -0.52 -2.16 -25.38
CA TRP A 17 0.87 -2.29 -25.76
C TRP A 17 1.29 -3.76 -25.72
N GLN A 18 2.16 -4.15 -26.64
CA GLN A 18 2.66 -5.52 -26.74
C GLN A 18 4.11 -5.60 -26.29
N VAL A 19 4.42 -6.59 -25.46
CA VAL A 19 5.80 -6.93 -25.11
C VAL A 19 6.36 -7.79 -26.25
N VAL A 20 7.33 -7.26 -26.98
CA VAL A 20 8.01 -7.96 -28.07
C VAL A 20 9.08 -8.89 -27.54
N SER A 21 9.86 -8.42 -26.58
CA SER A 21 10.88 -9.20 -25.89
C SER A 21 11.14 -8.65 -24.50
N SER A 22 11.72 -9.48 -23.63
CA SER A 22 12.05 -9.11 -22.25
C SER A 22 13.41 -9.66 -21.84
N LYS A 23 14.15 -8.90 -21.07
CA LYS A 23 15.36 -9.36 -20.38
C LYS A 23 15.38 -8.88 -18.94
N TYR A 24 15.81 -9.74 -18.01
CA TYR A 24 16.01 -9.32 -16.62
C TYR A 24 17.39 -8.68 -16.46
N LEU A 25 17.42 -7.50 -15.86
CA LEU A 25 18.64 -6.78 -15.52
C LEU A 25 19.13 -7.13 -14.11
N PHE A 26 18.19 -7.26 -13.17
CA PHE A 26 18.43 -7.64 -11.79
C PHE A 26 17.35 -8.62 -11.31
N ARG A 27 17.79 -9.63 -10.53
CA ARG A 27 16.91 -10.51 -9.75
C ARG A 27 17.54 -10.68 -8.37
N ARG A 28 17.08 -9.88 -7.43
CA ARG A 28 17.50 -9.91 -6.03
C ARG A 28 16.27 -9.96 -5.13
N PRO A 29 16.40 -10.37 -3.86
CA PRO A 29 15.24 -10.49 -2.96
C PRO A 29 14.34 -9.25 -2.92
N TRP A 30 14.94 -8.05 -2.95
CA TRP A 30 14.22 -6.78 -2.82
C TRP A 30 14.27 -5.92 -4.09
N LEU A 31 14.77 -6.45 -5.21
CA LEU A 31 14.89 -5.71 -6.45
C LEU A 31 14.87 -6.67 -7.64
N THR A 32 13.74 -6.76 -8.32
CA THR A 32 13.64 -7.41 -9.63
C THR A 32 13.33 -6.36 -10.68
N VAL A 33 14.23 -6.22 -11.66
CA VAL A 33 14.09 -5.26 -12.76
C VAL A 33 14.11 -6.01 -14.08
N ARG A 34 13.05 -5.84 -14.86
CA ARG A 34 12.91 -6.33 -16.24
C ARG A 34 12.98 -5.15 -17.20
N CYS A 35 13.64 -5.33 -18.33
CA CYS A 35 13.66 -4.38 -19.44
C CYS A 35 12.92 -5.01 -20.61
N ASP A 36 11.84 -4.37 -21.05
CA ASP A 36 10.97 -4.83 -22.13
C ASP A 36 11.14 -3.98 -23.38
N ASP A 37 11.14 -4.62 -24.56
CA ASP A 37 10.90 -3.95 -25.83
C ASP A 37 9.39 -3.93 -26.07
N MET A 38 8.82 -2.74 -26.13
CA MET A 38 7.37 -2.53 -26.22
C MET A 38 6.98 -2.03 -27.62
N LEU A 39 5.97 -2.66 -28.22
CA LEU A 39 5.30 -2.17 -29.42
C LEU A 39 4.01 -1.46 -29.03
N LEU A 40 3.89 -0.18 -29.41
CA LEU A 40 2.74 0.66 -29.15
C LEU A 40 1.65 0.44 -30.23
N PRO A 41 0.38 0.78 -29.94
CA PRO A 41 -0.72 0.67 -30.91
C PRO A 41 -0.51 1.47 -32.20
N ASN A 42 0.28 2.53 -32.15
CA ASN A 42 0.61 3.37 -33.31
C ASN A 42 1.78 2.82 -34.16
N GLY A 43 2.30 1.62 -33.82
CA GLY A 43 3.41 0.98 -34.51
C GLY A 43 4.81 1.42 -34.09
N ASN A 44 4.93 2.37 -33.17
CA ASN A 44 6.23 2.77 -32.61
C ASN A 44 6.75 1.77 -31.60
N HIS A 45 8.07 1.67 -31.47
CA HIS A 45 8.75 0.86 -30.46
C HIS A 45 9.34 1.73 -29.35
N ILE A 46 9.27 1.19 -28.12
CA ILE A 46 10.08 1.65 -26.99
C ILE A 46 11.02 0.49 -26.66
N PRO A 47 12.29 0.54 -27.09
CA PRO A 47 13.20 -0.61 -27.01
C PRO A 47 13.67 -0.90 -25.59
N GLU A 48 13.52 0.04 -24.66
CA GLU A 48 13.90 -0.10 -23.26
C GLU A 48 12.83 0.50 -22.35
N TYR A 49 11.88 -0.32 -21.91
CA TYR A 49 10.87 0.01 -20.92
C TYR A 49 11.12 -0.77 -19.63
N TYR A 50 11.40 -0.07 -18.54
CA TYR A 50 11.83 -0.71 -17.31
C TYR A 50 10.63 -1.03 -16.40
N ILE A 51 10.51 -2.30 -16.02
CA ILE A 51 9.47 -2.82 -15.13
C ILE A 51 10.11 -3.28 -13.82
N LEU A 52 9.53 -2.88 -12.70
CA LEU A 52 9.87 -3.33 -11.36
C LEU A 52 8.84 -4.36 -10.92
N GLU A 53 9.30 -5.58 -10.69
CA GLU A 53 8.44 -6.68 -10.23
C GLU A 53 8.54 -6.80 -8.71
N TYR A 54 7.41 -6.65 -8.04
CA TYR A 54 7.25 -6.82 -6.61
C TYR A 54 6.07 -7.75 -6.32
N PRO A 55 6.06 -8.46 -5.18
CA PRO A 55 4.83 -9.02 -4.64
C PRO A 55 3.85 -7.92 -4.28
N ASP A 56 2.57 -8.25 -4.15
CA ASP A 56 1.58 -7.30 -3.68
C ASP A 56 1.89 -6.86 -2.25
N TRP A 57 1.46 -5.66 -1.92
CA TRP A 57 1.61 -5.05 -0.60
C TRP A 57 0.27 -4.91 0.09
N VAL A 58 0.33 -4.82 1.42
CA VAL A 58 -0.83 -4.52 2.25
C VAL A 58 -0.55 -3.31 3.11
N ASN A 59 -1.60 -2.56 3.45
CA ASN A 59 -1.59 -1.64 4.57
C ASN A 59 -2.94 -1.61 5.28
N THR A 60 -2.95 -1.15 6.54
CA THR A 60 -4.14 -1.22 7.39
C THR A 60 -4.38 0.09 8.12
N ILE A 61 -5.54 0.72 7.88
CA ILE A 61 -6.09 1.70 8.82
C ILE A 61 -6.67 0.89 9.99
N ALA A 62 -5.95 0.80 11.09
CA ALA A 62 -6.37 0.10 12.29
C ALA A 62 -6.84 1.10 13.34
N ILE A 63 -8.07 0.90 13.86
CA ILE A 63 -8.71 1.79 14.82
C ILE A 63 -9.11 0.97 16.04
N THR A 64 -8.65 1.38 17.23
CA THR A 64 -8.98 0.71 18.50
C THR A 64 -10.41 0.97 18.91
N LYS A 65 -10.90 0.24 19.90
CA LYS A 65 -12.23 0.45 20.51
C LYS A 65 -12.42 1.87 21.07
N GLU A 66 -11.32 2.50 21.51
CA GLU A 66 -11.30 3.86 22.03
C GLU A 66 -11.20 4.92 20.91
N GLY A 67 -11.24 4.49 19.64
CA GLY A 67 -11.17 5.40 18.50
C GLY A 67 -9.77 5.92 18.18
N LYS A 68 -8.71 5.28 18.68
CA LYS A 68 -7.33 5.64 18.37
C LYS A 68 -6.86 4.90 17.13
N PHE A 69 -6.17 5.61 16.25
CA PHE A 69 -5.52 5.06 15.07
C PHE A 69 -4.15 4.50 15.44
N VAL A 70 -3.89 3.25 15.04
CA VAL A 70 -2.60 2.59 15.26
C VAL A 70 -1.68 2.95 14.12
N PHE A 71 -0.61 3.68 14.41
CA PHE A 71 0.42 4.09 13.48
C PHE A 71 1.77 3.50 13.87
N VAL A 72 2.63 3.36 12.89
CA VAL A 72 4.05 3.08 13.08
C VAL A 72 4.86 4.30 12.68
N ARG A 73 6.05 4.46 13.26
CA ARG A 73 7.01 5.49 12.86
C ARG A 73 8.35 4.84 12.62
N GLN A 74 8.89 5.02 11.41
CA GLN A 74 10.14 4.39 10.99
C GLN A 74 10.95 5.28 10.07
N PHE A 75 12.25 5.01 9.99
CA PHE A 75 13.16 5.71 9.09
C PHE A 75 13.08 5.13 7.68
N ARG A 76 12.88 6.00 6.69
CA ARG A 76 12.87 5.62 5.27
C ARG A 76 14.13 6.13 4.56
N PRO A 77 15.10 5.24 4.30
CA PRO A 77 16.41 5.62 3.74
C PRO A 77 16.31 6.35 2.39
N GLY A 78 15.32 5.98 1.56
CA GLY A 78 15.15 6.60 0.23
C GLY A 78 14.95 8.11 0.25
N ILE A 79 14.31 8.63 1.30
CA ILE A 79 14.10 10.08 1.49
C ILE A 79 14.82 10.63 2.71
N GLY A 80 15.54 9.80 3.47
CA GLY A 80 16.34 10.19 4.62
C GLY A 80 15.54 10.77 5.80
N LYS A 81 14.32 10.30 6.04
CA LYS A 81 13.40 10.85 7.07
C LYS A 81 12.71 9.78 7.90
N GLN A 82 12.37 10.16 9.13
CA GLN A 82 11.40 9.45 9.97
C GLN A 82 9.99 9.81 9.51
N LEU A 83 9.16 8.82 9.21
CA LEU A 83 7.77 9.02 8.75
C LEU A 83 6.78 8.33 9.67
N TYR A 84 5.59 8.94 9.78
CA TYR A 84 4.40 8.25 10.28
C TYR A 84 3.73 7.50 9.14
N GLU A 85 3.43 6.23 9.38
CA GLU A 85 2.87 5.32 8.38
C GLU A 85 1.77 4.45 9.00
N LEU A 86 0.87 3.96 8.17
CA LEU A 86 0.02 2.83 8.53
C LEU A 86 0.90 1.59 8.66
N CYS A 87 0.51 0.63 9.48
CA CYS A 87 1.11 -0.70 9.46
C CYS A 87 0.99 -1.29 8.05
N ALA A 88 2.08 -1.79 7.50
CA ALA A 88 2.16 -2.20 6.11
C ALA A 88 3.29 -3.20 5.86
N GLY A 89 3.05 -4.14 4.94
CA GLY A 89 4.07 -5.09 4.55
C GLY A 89 3.78 -5.80 3.24
N VAL A 90 4.39 -6.94 3.07
CA VAL A 90 4.39 -7.74 1.84
C VAL A 90 3.39 -8.88 1.94
N CYS A 91 2.65 -9.16 0.86
CA CYS A 91 1.93 -10.41 0.72
C CYS A 91 2.93 -11.55 0.50
N GLU A 92 3.11 -12.40 1.49
CA GLU A 92 3.96 -13.56 1.37
C GLU A 92 3.27 -14.68 0.60
N LYS A 93 4.06 -15.58 0.02
CA LYS A 93 3.50 -16.70 -0.77
C LYS A 93 2.72 -17.71 0.08
N GLU A 94 3.06 -17.77 1.34
CA GLU A 94 2.49 -18.65 2.36
C GLU A 94 1.16 -18.11 2.89
N ASP A 95 0.91 -16.82 2.73
CA ASP A 95 -0.32 -16.17 3.16
C ASP A 95 -1.49 -16.57 2.24
N ALA A 96 -2.58 -17.03 2.82
CA ALA A 96 -3.75 -17.52 2.07
C ALA A 96 -4.47 -16.39 1.29
N SER A 97 -4.28 -15.14 1.67
CA SER A 97 -4.88 -13.96 1.03
C SER A 97 -4.22 -12.67 1.52
N PRO A 98 -4.39 -11.53 0.80
CA PRO A 98 -3.92 -10.23 1.28
C PRO A 98 -4.49 -9.83 2.65
N LEU A 99 -5.70 -10.29 3.02
CA LEU A 99 -6.25 -10.07 4.35
C LEU A 99 -5.41 -10.76 5.44
N VAL A 100 -4.95 -11.99 5.18
CA VAL A 100 -4.10 -12.74 6.13
C VAL A 100 -2.77 -12.01 6.29
N SER A 101 -2.16 -11.54 5.20
CA SER A 101 -0.94 -10.73 5.25
C SER A 101 -1.15 -9.46 6.08
N ALA A 102 -2.23 -8.73 5.86
CA ALA A 102 -2.52 -7.50 6.61
C ALA A 102 -2.72 -7.76 8.12
N GLN A 103 -3.34 -8.89 8.47
CA GLN A 103 -3.53 -9.30 9.87
C GLN A 103 -2.22 -9.70 10.53
N ARG A 104 -1.36 -10.43 9.82
CA ARG A 104 -0.03 -10.83 10.28
C ARG A 104 0.84 -9.60 10.53
N GLU A 105 0.96 -8.71 9.55
CA GLU A 105 1.75 -7.48 9.64
C GLU A 105 1.30 -6.58 10.80
N LEU A 106 -0.02 -6.37 10.95
CA LEU A 106 -0.53 -5.57 12.06
C LEU A 106 -0.14 -6.16 13.42
N LEU A 107 -0.21 -7.48 13.55
CA LEU A 107 0.15 -8.16 14.80
C LEU A 107 1.66 -8.07 15.06
N GLU A 108 2.49 -8.37 14.06
CA GLU A 108 3.96 -8.37 14.16
C GLU A 108 4.51 -6.97 14.45
N GLU A 109 4.11 -5.98 13.66
CA GLU A 109 4.61 -4.62 13.80
C GLU A 109 4.08 -3.89 15.06
N THR A 110 2.88 -4.24 15.54
CA THR A 110 2.20 -3.40 16.54
C THR A 110 1.70 -4.14 17.77
N GLY A 111 1.54 -5.45 17.73
CA GLY A 111 0.88 -6.24 18.76
C GLY A 111 -0.66 -6.12 18.74
N TYR A 112 -1.23 -5.36 17.78
CA TYR A 112 -2.67 -5.22 17.64
C TYR A 112 -3.24 -6.28 16.70
N GLY A 113 -4.47 -6.71 16.98
CA GLY A 113 -5.19 -7.71 16.17
C GLY A 113 -6.67 -7.72 16.48
N LYS A 114 -7.34 -8.85 16.13
CA LYS A 114 -8.81 -8.98 16.20
C LYS A 114 -9.53 -7.89 15.39
N GLY A 115 -10.72 -7.47 15.84
CA GLY A 115 -11.51 -6.42 15.23
C GLY A 115 -12.30 -6.85 14.00
N ASN A 116 -12.94 -5.87 13.36
CA ASN A 116 -13.76 -6.05 12.17
C ASN A 116 -13.00 -5.55 10.95
N TRP A 117 -12.72 -6.44 10.00
CA TRP A 117 -11.88 -6.18 8.85
C TRP A 117 -12.69 -6.07 7.56
N LYS A 118 -12.33 -5.11 6.71
CA LYS A 118 -12.82 -5.05 5.33
C LYS A 118 -11.73 -4.56 4.39
N GLU A 119 -11.68 -5.09 3.18
CA GLU A 119 -10.90 -4.47 2.12
C GLU A 119 -11.47 -3.08 1.84
N TYR A 120 -10.61 -2.07 1.86
CA TYR A 120 -11.03 -0.69 1.83
C TYR A 120 -10.79 -0.05 0.46
N MET A 121 -9.66 -0.33 -0.14
CA MET A 121 -9.33 0.01 -1.53
C MET A 121 -8.13 -0.79 -2.02
N VAL A 122 -7.99 -0.88 -3.34
CA VAL A 122 -6.81 -1.43 -4.00
C VAL A 122 -6.22 -0.36 -4.90
N ILE A 123 -4.93 -0.10 -4.76
CA ILE A 123 -4.22 0.97 -5.48
C ILE A 123 -2.86 0.50 -5.99
N SER A 124 -2.31 1.21 -6.95
CA SER A 124 -0.95 1.01 -7.44
C SER A 124 -0.06 2.16 -6.99
N ALA A 125 1.15 1.84 -6.56
CA ALA A 125 2.17 2.83 -6.21
C ALA A 125 2.65 3.61 -7.45
N ASN A 126 2.86 2.90 -8.54
CA ASN A 126 3.27 3.48 -9.82
C ASN A 126 2.88 2.53 -10.98
N PRO A 127 1.68 2.68 -11.55
CA PRO A 127 1.18 1.77 -12.58
C PRO A 127 1.98 1.81 -13.89
N SER A 128 2.87 2.79 -14.07
CA SER A 128 3.74 2.85 -15.25
C SER A 128 4.86 1.81 -15.20
N THR A 129 5.36 1.48 -14.02
CA THR A 129 6.57 0.65 -13.88
C THR A 129 6.45 -0.49 -12.88
N HIS A 130 5.53 -0.42 -11.91
CA HIS A 130 5.35 -1.47 -10.91
C HIS A 130 4.30 -2.49 -11.36
N THR A 131 4.55 -3.77 -11.10
CA THR A 131 3.61 -4.85 -11.44
C THR A 131 2.62 -5.15 -10.32
N ASN A 132 2.92 -4.72 -9.10
CA ASN A 132 2.15 -5.07 -7.92
C ASN A 132 1.08 -4.04 -7.57
N LEU A 133 0.11 -4.49 -6.80
CA LEU A 133 -0.92 -3.69 -6.18
C LEU A 133 -0.70 -3.57 -4.67
N THR A 134 -1.36 -2.59 -4.06
CA THR A 134 -1.45 -2.44 -2.61
C THR A 134 -2.90 -2.61 -2.18
N HIS A 135 -3.16 -3.62 -1.37
CA HIS A 135 -4.46 -3.88 -0.74
C HIS A 135 -4.54 -3.13 0.58
N CYS A 136 -5.38 -2.10 0.62
CA CYS A 136 -5.60 -1.31 1.81
C CYS A 136 -6.79 -1.86 2.58
N PHE A 137 -6.62 -2.12 3.87
CA PHE A 137 -7.68 -2.61 4.76
C PHE A 137 -8.10 -1.55 5.77
N LEU A 138 -9.35 -1.63 6.19
CA LEU A 138 -9.85 -0.93 7.37
C LEU A 138 -10.21 -1.99 8.42
N ALA A 139 -9.56 -1.89 9.59
CA ALA A 139 -9.82 -2.72 10.75
C ALA A 139 -10.31 -1.83 11.90
N THR A 140 -11.54 -2.08 12.38
CA THR A 140 -12.11 -1.36 13.52
C THR A 140 -12.20 -2.25 14.74
N ASP A 141 -12.24 -1.65 15.92
CA ASP A 141 -12.28 -2.35 17.20
C ASP A 141 -11.10 -3.30 17.43
N VAL A 142 -9.91 -2.93 16.90
CA VAL A 142 -8.70 -3.72 17.15
C VAL A 142 -8.27 -3.59 18.61
N GLU A 143 -7.66 -4.65 19.14
CA GLU A 143 -7.18 -4.76 20.51
C GLU A 143 -5.70 -5.09 20.53
N GLN A 144 -4.97 -4.58 21.48
CA GLN A 144 -3.61 -5.06 21.72
C GLN A 144 -3.70 -6.46 22.36
N ILE A 145 -3.26 -7.47 21.62
CA ILE A 145 -3.36 -8.87 22.03
C ILE A 145 -1.98 -9.54 22.21
N ASP A 146 -0.94 -8.85 21.77
CA ASP A 146 0.44 -9.31 21.90
C ASP A 146 1.40 -8.13 22.05
N THR A 147 2.68 -8.41 22.15
CA THR A 147 3.77 -7.45 22.02
C THR A 147 4.25 -7.39 20.57
N GLN A 148 5.05 -6.39 20.27
CA GLN A 148 5.70 -6.22 18.97
C GLN A 148 6.71 -7.35 18.71
N HIS A 149 6.71 -7.93 17.52
CA HIS A 149 7.63 -8.99 17.08
C HIS A 149 8.32 -8.58 15.78
N LEU A 150 9.30 -7.69 15.89
CA LEU A 150 10.03 -7.17 14.74
C LEU A 150 11.13 -8.12 14.29
N GLU A 151 11.39 -8.15 13.00
CA GLU A 151 12.59 -8.78 12.48
C GLU A 151 13.87 -8.00 12.86
N ASP A 152 15.03 -8.62 12.81
CA ASP A 152 16.33 -7.99 13.14
C ASP A 152 16.64 -6.78 12.23
N THR A 153 15.99 -6.69 11.07
CA THR A 153 16.15 -5.63 10.08
C THR A 153 15.13 -4.49 10.22
N GLU A 154 14.19 -4.61 11.17
CA GLU A 154 13.11 -3.66 11.40
C GLU A 154 13.39 -2.79 12.63
N ALA A 155 13.17 -1.50 12.47
CA ALA A 155 13.30 -0.51 13.55
C ALA A 155 12.17 0.51 13.45
N LEU A 156 11.07 0.24 14.15
CA LEU A 156 9.89 1.10 14.17
C LEU A 156 9.30 1.21 15.58
N THR A 157 8.51 2.26 15.79
CA THR A 157 7.78 2.50 17.05
C THR A 157 6.30 2.65 16.78
N VAL A 158 5.46 2.16 17.71
CA VAL A 158 4.00 2.23 17.65
C VAL A 158 3.49 3.51 18.28
N HIS A 159 2.52 4.15 17.64
CA HIS A 159 1.88 5.39 18.09
C HIS A 159 0.36 5.27 17.99
N LEU A 160 -0.34 5.68 19.04
CA LEU A 160 -1.81 5.75 19.07
C LEU A 160 -2.23 7.20 18.89
N LEU A 161 -2.77 7.53 17.74
CA LEU A 161 -3.15 8.88 17.35
C LEU A 161 -4.67 9.07 17.38
N SER A 162 -5.12 10.26 17.78
CA SER A 162 -6.51 10.67 17.60
C SER A 162 -6.80 10.98 16.12
N LEU A 163 -8.07 11.07 15.76
CA LEU A 163 -8.48 11.46 14.40
C LEU A 163 -7.95 12.85 14.03
N GLU A 164 -7.95 13.78 14.99
CA GLU A 164 -7.45 15.13 14.81
C GLU A 164 -5.94 15.16 14.54
N GLU A 165 -5.16 14.36 15.28
CA GLU A 165 -3.72 14.22 15.07
C GLU A 165 -3.43 13.61 13.69
N VAL A 166 -4.19 12.60 13.27
CA VAL A 166 -4.04 12.01 11.91
C VAL A 166 -4.36 13.05 10.84
N LYS A 167 -5.43 13.83 11.02
CA LYS A 167 -5.77 14.92 10.11
C LYS A 167 -4.65 15.95 10.02
N GLU A 168 -4.11 16.38 11.14
CA GLU A 168 -3.00 17.33 11.19
C GLU A 168 -1.75 16.78 10.46
N LEU A 169 -1.39 15.51 10.67
CA LEU A 169 -0.28 14.87 9.96
C LEU A 169 -0.48 14.84 8.45
N LEU A 170 -1.72 14.61 7.98
CA LEU A 170 -2.07 14.64 6.56
C LEU A 170 -1.97 16.05 5.98
N GLU A 171 -2.59 17.04 6.63
CA GLU A 171 -2.63 18.44 6.19
C GLU A 171 -1.23 19.07 6.14
N ASN A 172 -0.36 18.70 7.10
CA ASN A 172 1.02 19.17 7.17
C ASN A 172 2.00 18.36 6.31
N GLY A 173 1.52 17.37 5.52
CA GLY A 173 2.33 16.55 4.62
C GLY A 173 3.34 15.65 5.34
N GLN A 174 3.08 15.28 6.60
CA GLN A 174 3.96 14.38 7.35
C GLN A 174 3.72 12.90 7.01
N ILE A 175 2.55 12.56 6.44
CA ILE A 175 2.27 11.26 5.84
C ILE A 175 2.61 11.38 4.35
N MET A 176 3.89 11.22 4.02
CA MET A 176 4.41 11.51 2.68
C MET A 176 4.17 10.39 1.67
N GLN A 177 4.07 9.14 2.13
CA GLN A 177 3.88 8.00 1.24
C GLN A 177 2.45 7.96 0.72
N SER A 178 2.28 8.03 -0.59
CA SER A 178 0.97 8.07 -1.25
C SER A 178 0.08 6.87 -0.92
N LEU A 179 0.66 5.68 -0.74
CA LEU A 179 -0.06 4.45 -0.39
C LEU A 179 -0.69 4.51 1.01
N HIS A 180 -0.17 5.33 1.92
CA HIS A 180 -0.75 5.57 3.24
C HIS A 180 -1.68 6.79 3.22
N ALA A 181 -1.29 7.84 2.51
CA ALA A 181 -2.08 9.07 2.43
C ALA A 181 -3.42 8.87 1.71
N ALA A 182 -3.44 8.11 0.61
CA ALA A 182 -4.65 7.91 -0.19
C ALA A 182 -5.80 7.26 0.60
N PRO A 183 -5.62 6.09 1.26
CA PRO A 183 -6.69 5.50 2.06
C PRO A 183 -7.09 6.38 3.26
N LEU A 184 -6.18 7.12 3.87
CA LEU A 184 -6.50 8.04 4.96
C LEU A 184 -7.31 9.22 4.47
N TRP A 185 -6.97 9.85 3.34
CA TRP A 185 -7.80 10.91 2.75
C TRP A 185 -9.19 10.41 2.36
N LYS A 186 -9.30 9.18 1.83
CA LYS A 186 -10.61 8.57 1.59
C LYS A 186 -11.39 8.43 2.90
N TYR A 187 -10.74 7.97 3.97
CA TYR A 187 -11.36 7.85 5.29
C TYR A 187 -11.87 9.20 5.81
N MET A 188 -11.06 10.26 5.73
CA MET A 188 -11.45 11.61 6.14
C MET A 188 -12.67 12.12 5.36
N ALA A 189 -12.68 11.91 4.04
CA ALA A 189 -13.80 12.33 3.18
C ALA A 189 -15.10 11.59 3.51
N GLU A 190 -15.05 10.27 3.73
CA GLU A 190 -16.23 9.46 4.08
C GLU A 190 -16.81 9.84 5.44
N HIS A 191 -15.97 10.28 6.38
CA HIS A 191 -16.37 10.66 7.74
C HIS A 191 -16.56 12.18 7.91
N LYS A 192 -16.61 12.94 6.81
CA LYS A 192 -16.85 14.40 6.78
C LYS A 192 -15.85 15.19 7.64
N GLN A 193 -14.60 14.80 7.61
CA GLN A 193 -13.51 15.47 8.33
C GLN A 193 -12.78 16.51 7.46
N ILE A 194 -13.18 16.63 6.19
CA ILE A 194 -12.70 17.61 5.20
C ILE A 194 -13.87 18.22 4.48
#